data_36467825a91cfc5873ca9911c4d90fb9
#
_entry.id   36467825a91cfc5873ca9911c4d90fb9
#
_cell.length_a   1.000
_cell.length_b   1.000
_cell.length_c   1.000
_cell.angle_alpha   90.00
_cell.angle_beta   90.00
_cell.angle_gamma   90.00
#
_symmetry.space_group_name_H-M   'P 1'
#
loop_
_entity.id
_entity.type
_entity.pdbx_description
1 polymer ?
#
loop_
_entity_poly.entity_id
_entity_poly.type
_entity_poly.pdbx_seq_one_letter_code
_entity_poly.pdbx_strand_id
1 'polypeptide(L)'
;VINDCCIIHYNSCRDKDKMEQLVSKLKEESNIKNYIIDLRYNGGGNSSVIKPLINFLKDKNIVALVNEYVFSSGRMALVELKKIGAYIIGTDIGTSLNCFGNCPSNLDIDKLNLIVTSSSTYWYYDKELSLTGYEKDEFNTYFNNKKKLLEPVLLHPDKYVYLTKEDIINEYDDQMKEAINYFKKIKEVNRIGRKNKR
;
A
#
# COMPACT_ATOMS: atom_id res chain seq x y z
N VAL A 1 -20.16 -3.07 -2.07
CA VAL A 1 -20.29 -2.31 -0.80
C VAL A 1 -20.83 -3.25 0.27
N ILE A 2 -20.16 -3.32 1.42
CA ILE A 2 -20.58 -4.15 2.56
C ILE A 2 -20.61 -3.26 3.80
N ASN A 3 -21.72 -3.24 4.53
CA ASN A 3 -21.86 -2.48 5.78
C ASN A 3 -21.46 -0.99 5.69
N ASP A 4 -21.87 -0.27 4.67
CA ASP A 4 -21.49 1.11 4.36
C ASP A 4 -20.01 1.32 4.04
N CYS A 5 -19.26 0.25 3.72
CA CYS A 5 -17.86 0.29 3.31
C CYS A 5 -17.72 -0.11 1.85
N CYS A 6 -16.93 0.62 1.08
CA CYS A 6 -16.47 0.20 -0.23
C CYS A 6 -15.15 -0.57 -0.10
N ILE A 7 -15.08 -1.77 -0.63
CA ILE A 7 -13.87 -2.60 -0.65
C ILE A 7 -13.28 -2.51 -2.05
N ILE A 8 -12.01 -2.16 -2.13
CA ILE A 8 -11.24 -2.07 -3.37
C ILE A 8 -10.06 -3.05 -3.28
N HIS A 9 -10.11 -4.13 -4.06
CA HIS A 9 -8.97 -5.03 -4.22
C HIS A 9 -7.99 -4.42 -5.22
N TYR A 10 -6.91 -3.85 -4.69
CA TYR A 10 -5.86 -3.21 -5.49
C TYR A 10 -4.67 -4.15 -5.66
N ASN A 11 -4.83 -5.16 -6.52
CA ASN A 11 -3.90 -6.29 -6.67
C ASN A 11 -2.69 -6.00 -7.56
N SER A 12 -2.69 -4.90 -8.31
CA SER A 12 -1.52 -4.50 -9.12
C SER A 12 -1.53 -3.02 -9.47
N CYS A 13 -0.34 -2.46 -9.68
CA CYS A 13 -0.14 -1.09 -10.13
C CYS A 13 0.11 -1.04 -11.66
N ARG A 14 -0.76 -1.63 -12.48
CA ARG A 14 -0.47 -1.80 -13.91
C ARG A 14 -1.42 -1.07 -14.86
N ASP A 15 -2.67 -0.87 -14.48
CA ASP A 15 -3.72 -0.40 -15.38
C ASP A 15 -4.23 0.97 -14.93
N LYS A 16 -3.72 2.01 -15.57
CA LYS A 16 -4.09 3.40 -15.27
C LYS A 16 -5.52 3.71 -15.70
N ASP A 17 -5.93 3.21 -16.86
CA ASP A 17 -7.24 3.50 -17.42
C ASP A 17 -8.36 2.87 -16.57
N LYS A 18 -8.15 1.63 -16.11
CA LYS A 18 -9.08 1.00 -15.16
C LYS A 18 -9.13 1.74 -13.82
N MET A 19 -8.02 2.28 -13.35
CA MET A 19 -8.01 3.09 -12.13
C MET A 19 -8.82 4.38 -12.31
N GLU A 20 -8.67 5.07 -13.43
CA GLU A 20 -9.43 6.29 -13.74
C GLU A 20 -10.94 5.99 -13.89
N GLN A 21 -11.30 4.88 -14.55
CA GLN A 21 -12.68 4.41 -14.65
C GLN A 21 -13.28 4.05 -13.29
N LEU A 22 -12.50 3.36 -12.42
CA LEU A 22 -12.91 3.06 -11.05
C LEU A 22 -13.21 4.35 -10.28
N VAL A 23 -12.29 5.31 -10.30
CA VAL A 23 -12.46 6.59 -9.58
C VAL A 23 -13.68 7.35 -10.11
N SER A 24 -13.94 7.33 -11.41
CA SER A 24 -15.15 7.94 -11.98
C SER A 24 -16.42 7.32 -11.43
N LYS A 25 -16.51 6.00 -11.38
CA LYS A 25 -17.65 5.28 -10.77
C LYS A 25 -17.80 5.57 -9.27
N LEU A 26 -16.69 5.64 -8.51
CA LEU A 26 -16.73 5.93 -7.08
C LEU A 26 -17.25 7.35 -6.79
N LYS A 27 -17.02 8.31 -7.68
CA LYS A 27 -17.54 9.68 -7.55
C LYS A 27 -19.07 9.74 -7.72
N GLU A 28 -19.65 8.83 -8.48
CA GLU A 28 -21.11 8.73 -8.64
C GLU A 28 -21.76 8.23 -7.33
N GLU A 29 -21.03 7.45 -6.53
CA GLU A 29 -21.47 6.91 -5.24
C GLU A 29 -21.11 7.82 -4.05
N SER A 30 -21.56 9.08 -4.08
CA SER A 30 -21.10 10.16 -3.18
C SER A 30 -21.35 9.94 -1.68
N ASN A 31 -22.21 9.01 -1.29
CA ASN A 31 -22.59 8.76 0.11
C ASN A 31 -21.59 7.87 0.88
N ILE A 32 -20.70 7.17 0.19
CA ILE A 32 -19.72 6.27 0.81
C ILE A 32 -18.59 7.09 1.41
N LYS A 33 -18.30 6.88 2.68
CA LYS A 33 -17.20 7.53 3.41
C LYS A 33 -16.11 6.58 3.88
N ASN A 34 -16.39 5.29 3.94
CA ASN A 34 -15.50 4.28 4.47
C ASN A 34 -14.96 3.41 3.33
N TYR A 35 -13.64 3.32 3.22
CA TYR A 35 -12.97 2.59 2.15
C TYR A 35 -11.94 1.61 2.72
N ILE A 36 -12.00 0.35 2.30
CA ILE A 36 -10.99 -0.66 2.55
C ILE A 36 -10.20 -0.86 1.26
N ILE A 37 -8.91 -0.58 1.30
CA ILE A 37 -8.00 -0.79 0.18
C ILE A 37 -7.18 -2.05 0.47
N ASP A 38 -7.53 -3.13 -0.19
CA ASP A 38 -6.84 -4.41 -0.03
C ASP A 38 -5.63 -4.48 -0.95
N LEU A 39 -4.44 -4.39 -0.35
CA LEU A 39 -3.14 -4.46 -1.02
C LEU A 39 -2.48 -5.84 -0.92
N ARG A 40 -3.06 -6.79 -0.20
CA ARG A 40 -2.41 -8.05 0.17
C ARG A 40 -1.86 -8.88 -0.98
N TYR A 41 -2.32 -8.65 -2.20
CA TYR A 41 -1.82 -9.32 -3.41
C TYR A 41 -1.12 -8.36 -4.38
N ASN A 42 -0.71 -7.17 -3.91
CA ASN A 42 -0.12 -6.16 -4.79
C ASN A 42 1.39 -6.32 -4.92
N GLY A 43 1.82 -7.01 -5.95
CA GLY A 43 3.25 -7.20 -6.30
C GLY A 43 3.89 -5.99 -7.01
N GLY A 44 3.17 -4.88 -7.19
CA GLY A 44 3.73 -3.66 -7.79
C GLY A 44 3.35 -3.38 -9.24
N GLY A 45 4.21 -2.64 -9.92
CA GLY A 45 4.02 -2.12 -11.29
C GLY A 45 4.47 -0.66 -11.39
N ASN A 46 3.60 0.24 -11.86
CA ASN A 46 3.85 1.67 -11.95
C ASN A 46 3.22 2.42 -10.77
N SER A 47 4.03 3.08 -9.95
CA SER A 47 3.60 3.79 -8.75
C SER A 47 2.65 4.97 -9.01
N SER A 48 2.61 5.50 -10.26
CA SER A 48 1.69 6.59 -10.60
C SER A 48 0.23 6.17 -10.72
N VAL A 49 -0.05 4.87 -10.88
CA VAL A 49 -1.41 4.34 -11.12
C VAL A 49 -2.35 4.62 -9.96
N ILE A 50 -1.87 4.63 -8.71
CA ILE A 50 -2.72 4.89 -7.55
C ILE A 50 -3.11 6.37 -7.39
N LYS A 51 -2.41 7.32 -8.01
CA LYS A 51 -2.59 8.77 -7.77
C LYS A 51 -4.04 9.28 -7.90
N PRO A 52 -4.83 8.87 -8.92
CA PRO A 52 -6.24 9.28 -8.99
C PRO A 52 -7.05 8.82 -7.77
N LEU A 53 -6.81 7.59 -7.29
CA LEU A 53 -7.48 7.05 -6.12
C LEU A 53 -7.07 7.79 -4.84
N ILE A 54 -5.79 8.08 -4.64
CA ILE A 54 -5.30 8.87 -3.50
C ILE A 54 -6.00 10.23 -3.45
N ASN A 55 -6.11 10.93 -4.58
CA ASN A 55 -6.78 12.22 -4.64
C ASN A 55 -8.27 12.14 -4.29
N PHE A 56 -8.94 11.07 -4.69
CA PHE A 56 -10.34 10.83 -4.35
C PHE A 56 -10.54 10.51 -2.86
N LEU A 57 -9.58 9.84 -2.23
CA LEU A 57 -9.70 9.33 -0.86
C LEU A 57 -9.32 10.34 0.24
N LYS A 58 -8.77 11.52 -0.07
CA LYS A 58 -8.21 12.48 0.92
C LYS A 58 -9.14 12.82 2.10
N ASP A 59 -10.45 12.88 1.85
CA ASP A 59 -11.46 13.24 2.86
C ASP A 59 -12.30 12.05 3.30
N LYS A 60 -11.80 10.84 3.11
CA LYS A 60 -12.49 9.59 3.43
C LYS A 60 -11.85 8.89 4.63
N ASN A 61 -12.59 7.99 5.27
CA ASN A 61 -12.04 7.07 6.25
C ASN A 61 -11.45 5.87 5.50
N ILE A 62 -10.19 5.56 5.73
CA ILE A 62 -9.46 4.57 4.96
C ILE A 62 -8.85 3.53 5.88
N VAL A 63 -9.03 2.27 5.54
CA VAL A 63 -8.23 1.15 6.04
C VAL A 63 -7.46 0.55 4.88
N ALA A 64 -6.16 0.31 5.06
CA ALA A 64 -5.34 -0.45 4.14
C ALA A 64 -5.07 -1.84 4.72
N LEU A 65 -5.38 -2.90 3.96
CA LEU A 65 -5.01 -4.27 4.32
C LEU A 65 -3.68 -4.63 3.67
N VAL A 66 -2.76 -5.18 4.47
CA VAL A 66 -1.41 -5.51 4.03
C VAL A 66 -0.94 -6.87 4.55
N ASN A 67 -0.01 -7.47 3.82
CA ASN A 67 0.72 -8.66 4.24
C ASN A 67 2.10 -8.70 3.55
N GLU A 68 2.84 -9.78 3.76
CA GLU A 68 4.18 -10.01 3.23
C GLU A 68 4.30 -10.01 1.70
N TYR A 69 3.18 -10.12 0.97
CA TYR A 69 3.19 -10.08 -0.51
C TYR A 69 3.10 -8.67 -1.10
N VAL A 70 2.90 -7.64 -0.27
CA VAL A 70 2.95 -6.25 -0.74
C VAL A 70 4.39 -5.90 -1.13
N PHE A 71 4.59 -5.60 -2.42
CA PHE A 71 5.95 -5.42 -2.97
C PHE A 71 6.04 -4.27 -3.97
N SER A 72 7.28 -3.76 -4.20
CA SER A 72 7.60 -2.76 -5.24
C SER A 72 6.68 -1.53 -5.20
N SER A 73 5.99 -1.18 -6.29
CA SER A 73 5.05 -0.05 -6.31
C SER A 73 3.81 -0.27 -5.42
N GLY A 74 3.50 -1.50 -4.99
CA GLY A 74 2.48 -1.77 -3.98
C GLY A 74 2.86 -1.16 -2.63
N ARG A 75 4.13 -1.25 -2.22
CA ARG A 75 4.62 -0.57 -1.01
C ARG A 75 4.59 0.96 -1.15
N MET A 76 4.87 1.50 -2.35
CA MET A 76 4.76 2.94 -2.61
C MET A 76 3.30 3.40 -2.50
N ALA A 77 2.36 2.60 -2.98
CA ALA A 77 0.93 2.83 -2.82
C ALA A 77 0.52 2.85 -1.33
N LEU A 78 1.05 1.93 -0.52
CA LEU A 78 0.83 1.91 0.92
C LEU A 78 1.32 3.18 1.61
N VAL A 79 2.51 3.67 1.25
CA VAL A 79 3.04 4.94 1.77
C VAL A 79 2.12 6.11 1.42
N GLU A 80 1.64 6.20 0.20
CA GLU A 80 0.72 7.26 -0.21
C GLU A 80 -0.63 7.19 0.54
N LEU A 81 -1.14 5.99 0.79
CA LEU A 81 -2.33 5.78 1.64
C LEU A 81 -2.06 6.22 3.09
N LYS A 82 -0.90 5.87 3.66
CA LYS A 82 -0.51 6.31 5.02
C LYS A 82 -0.44 7.82 5.13
N LYS A 83 0.12 8.52 4.14
CA LYS A 83 0.20 9.99 4.10
C LYS A 83 -1.16 10.68 4.16
N ILE A 84 -2.19 10.07 3.60
CA ILE A 84 -3.57 10.60 3.65
C ILE A 84 -4.37 10.05 4.83
N GLY A 85 -3.72 9.42 5.80
CA GLY A 85 -4.33 9.00 7.08
C GLY A 85 -4.97 7.61 7.08
N ALA A 86 -4.60 6.72 6.16
CA ALA A 86 -5.08 5.33 6.20
C ALA A 86 -4.60 4.62 7.48
N TYR A 87 -5.52 3.88 8.13
CA TYR A 87 -5.21 2.96 9.21
C TYR A 87 -4.82 1.61 8.62
N ILE A 88 -3.65 1.11 8.98
CA ILE A 88 -3.06 -0.08 8.37
C ILE A 88 -3.35 -1.29 9.25
N ILE A 89 -3.93 -2.35 8.67
CA ILE A 89 -4.24 -3.62 9.33
C ILE A 89 -3.60 -4.77 8.56
N GLY A 90 -3.03 -5.73 9.26
CA GLY A 90 -2.49 -6.95 8.66
C GLY A 90 -1.19 -7.40 9.28
N THR A 91 -0.22 -7.79 8.47
CA THR A 91 1.14 -8.16 8.87
C THR A 91 2.16 -7.23 8.23
N ASP A 92 3.41 -7.33 8.63
CA ASP A 92 4.48 -6.58 7.98
C ASP A 92 4.55 -6.91 6.49
N ILE A 93 4.86 -5.89 5.68
CA ILE A 93 5.12 -6.09 4.26
C ILE A 93 6.47 -6.77 4.05
N GLY A 94 6.61 -7.61 3.02
CA GLY A 94 7.80 -8.42 2.76
C GLY A 94 9.00 -7.64 2.21
N THR A 95 9.00 -6.31 2.29
CA THR A 95 10.06 -5.47 1.73
C THR A 95 10.33 -4.23 2.57
N SER A 96 11.59 -3.77 2.56
CA SER A 96 11.94 -2.45 3.10
C SER A 96 11.31 -1.32 2.28
N LEU A 97 11.00 -0.19 2.91
CA LEU A 97 10.64 1.03 2.19
C LEU A 97 11.80 1.51 1.31
N ASN A 98 13.03 1.40 1.81
CA ASN A 98 14.24 1.77 1.08
C ASN A 98 14.82 0.55 0.40
N CYS A 99 14.83 0.51 -0.91
CA CYS A 99 15.34 -0.62 -1.67
C CYS A 99 15.68 -0.25 -3.11
N PHE A 100 16.46 -1.11 -3.74
CA PHE A 100 16.67 -1.05 -5.18
C PHE A 100 15.42 -1.48 -5.94
N GLY A 101 15.16 -0.80 -7.06
CA GLY A 101 14.06 -1.08 -7.97
C GLY A 101 14.35 -0.57 -9.36
N ASN A 102 13.30 -0.54 -10.21
CA ASN A 102 13.40 -0.15 -11.60
C ASN A 102 14.44 -1.01 -12.35
N CYS A 103 13.97 -2.07 -13.01
CA CYS A 103 14.82 -3.01 -13.76
C CYS A 103 14.64 -2.81 -15.27
N PRO A 104 15.19 -1.72 -15.88
CA PRO A 104 14.96 -1.39 -17.28
C PRO A 104 15.75 -2.27 -18.25
N SER A 105 16.85 -2.88 -17.79
CA SER A 105 17.75 -3.67 -18.64
C SER A 105 17.76 -5.12 -18.23
N ASN A 106 17.50 -5.97 -19.21
CA ASN A 106 17.70 -7.40 -19.12
C ASN A 106 18.95 -7.77 -19.91
N LEU A 107 19.81 -8.58 -19.31
CA LEU A 107 20.81 -9.29 -20.06
C LEU A 107 20.23 -10.64 -20.45
N ASP A 108 20.03 -10.83 -21.74
CA ASP A 108 19.57 -12.10 -22.31
C ASP A 108 20.79 -12.98 -22.64
N ILE A 109 20.82 -14.17 -22.10
CA ILE A 109 21.85 -15.15 -22.40
C ILE A 109 21.21 -16.31 -23.17
N ASP A 110 20.96 -16.10 -24.46
CA ASP A 110 20.22 -16.99 -25.35
C ASP A 110 20.67 -18.47 -25.26
N LYS A 111 21.98 -18.71 -25.16
CA LYS A 111 22.51 -20.07 -25.06
C LYS A 111 22.11 -20.84 -23.80
N LEU A 112 21.71 -20.12 -22.76
CA LEU A 112 21.29 -20.69 -21.45
C LEU A 112 19.79 -20.54 -21.23
N ASN A 113 19.08 -19.89 -22.12
CA ASN A 113 17.67 -19.51 -21.95
C ASN A 113 17.46 -18.78 -20.59
N LEU A 114 18.39 -17.88 -20.26
CA LEU A 114 18.47 -17.17 -18.99
C LEU A 114 18.38 -15.67 -19.20
N ILE A 115 17.46 -15.02 -18.49
CA ILE A 115 17.33 -13.57 -18.43
C ILE A 115 17.82 -13.09 -17.06
N VAL A 116 18.80 -12.18 -17.06
CA VAL A 116 19.29 -11.53 -15.85
C VAL A 116 18.82 -10.09 -15.82
N THR A 117 18.12 -9.71 -14.77
CA THR A 117 17.66 -8.34 -14.53
C THR A 117 18.45 -7.70 -13.41
N SER A 118 18.76 -6.41 -13.53
CA SER A 118 19.37 -5.64 -12.47
C SER A 118 18.62 -4.33 -12.24
N SER A 119 18.55 -3.91 -10.97
CA SER A 119 17.95 -2.63 -10.61
C SER A 119 18.90 -1.49 -10.96
N SER A 120 18.34 -0.39 -11.48
CA SER A 120 19.12 0.82 -11.82
C SER A 120 18.98 1.93 -10.79
N THR A 121 17.92 1.92 -9.98
CA THR A 121 17.56 3.02 -9.11
C THR A 121 17.42 2.55 -7.66
N TYR A 122 18.04 3.28 -6.73
CA TYR A 122 17.78 3.11 -5.30
C TYR A 122 16.67 4.08 -4.87
N TRP A 123 15.57 3.54 -4.37
CA TRP A 123 14.45 4.29 -3.85
C TRP A 123 14.62 4.53 -2.35
N TYR A 124 14.61 5.79 -1.95
CA TYR A 124 14.82 6.22 -0.56
C TYR A 124 13.63 7.03 -0.08
N TYR A 125 13.07 6.64 1.05
CA TYR A 125 12.13 7.42 1.82
C TYR A 125 12.82 8.04 3.03
N ASP A 126 12.63 9.34 3.22
CA ASP A 126 13.05 10.04 4.43
C ASP A 126 12.06 9.84 5.59
N LYS A 127 12.30 10.50 6.73
CA LYS A 127 11.45 10.42 7.92
C LYS A 127 10.03 10.96 7.70
N GLU A 128 9.86 11.84 6.70
CA GLU A 128 8.59 12.45 6.34
C GLU A 128 7.89 11.67 5.22
N LEU A 129 8.42 10.50 4.88
CA LEU A 129 7.97 9.64 3.80
C LEU A 129 8.03 10.30 2.42
N SER A 130 8.94 11.26 2.23
CA SER A 130 9.24 11.82 0.91
C SER A 130 10.15 10.88 0.14
N LEU A 131 9.81 10.63 -1.13
CA LEU A 131 10.50 9.67 -1.98
C LEU A 131 11.54 10.35 -2.87
N THR A 132 12.74 9.83 -2.87
CA THR A 132 13.81 10.17 -3.81
C THR A 132 14.33 8.92 -4.50
N GLY A 133 14.54 8.98 -5.82
CA GLY A 133 15.24 7.95 -6.57
C GLY A 133 16.68 8.38 -6.83
N TYR A 134 17.62 7.50 -6.55
CA TYR A 134 19.04 7.69 -6.85
C TYR A 134 19.48 6.72 -7.91
N GLU A 135 20.01 7.21 -9.02
CA GLU A 135 20.67 6.37 -10.02
C GLU A 135 21.97 5.79 -9.46
N LYS A 136 22.49 4.75 -10.08
CA LYS A 136 23.60 3.95 -9.54
C LYS A 136 24.83 4.80 -9.16
N ASP A 137 25.21 5.76 -9.97
CA ASP A 137 26.40 6.59 -9.72
C ASP A 137 26.14 7.62 -8.62
N GLU A 138 24.94 8.20 -8.57
CA GLU A 138 24.50 9.08 -7.49
C GLU A 138 24.44 8.30 -6.16
N PHE A 139 23.90 7.08 -6.19
CA PHE A 139 23.88 6.21 -5.02
C PHE A 139 25.30 5.94 -4.50
N ASN A 140 26.23 5.54 -5.35
CA ASN A 140 27.60 5.27 -4.97
C ASN A 140 28.29 6.50 -4.36
N THR A 141 28.06 7.68 -4.92
CA THR A 141 28.64 8.95 -4.42
C THR A 141 28.01 9.34 -3.07
N TYR A 142 26.70 9.24 -2.94
CA TYR A 142 25.97 9.72 -1.77
C TYR A 142 26.04 8.78 -0.57
N PHE A 143 26.06 7.47 -0.81
CA PHE A 143 25.96 6.43 0.23
C PHE A 143 27.27 5.72 0.56
N ASN A 144 28.36 5.93 -0.19
CA ASN A 144 29.65 5.24 0.00
C ASN A 144 30.20 5.29 1.44
N ASN A 145 29.78 6.29 2.23
CA ASN A 145 30.22 6.46 3.61
C ASN A 145 29.07 6.39 4.65
N LYS A 146 27.85 6.02 4.24
CA LYS A 146 26.67 6.10 5.11
C LYS A 146 25.97 4.74 5.26
N LYS A 147 26.63 3.76 5.87
CA LYS A 147 26.08 2.41 6.12
C LYS A 147 24.68 2.40 6.72
N LYS A 148 24.33 3.40 7.56
CA LYS A 148 22.99 3.52 8.19
C LYS A 148 21.85 3.73 7.21
N LEU A 149 22.10 4.20 5.98
CA LEU A 149 21.06 4.43 4.98
C LEU A 149 20.63 3.14 4.27
N LEU A 150 21.40 2.07 4.43
CA LEU A 150 21.08 0.73 3.93
C LEU A 150 20.32 -0.11 4.95
N GLU A 151 20.12 0.39 6.17
CA GLU A 151 19.31 -0.31 7.18
C GLU A 151 17.86 -0.42 6.68
N PRO A 152 17.22 -1.57 6.87
CA PRO A 152 15.82 -1.74 6.49
C PRO A 152 14.92 -0.72 7.19
N VAL A 153 14.10 -0.03 6.42
CA VAL A 153 13.05 0.86 6.95
C VAL A 153 11.72 0.19 6.70
N LEU A 154 11.01 -0.16 7.76
CA LEU A 154 9.74 -0.88 7.69
C LEU A 154 8.58 0.07 7.98
N LEU A 155 7.47 -0.16 7.32
CA LEU A 155 6.19 0.46 7.64
C LEU A 155 5.30 -0.61 8.29
N HIS A 156 5.23 -0.54 9.61
CA HIS A 156 4.46 -1.48 10.42
C HIS A 156 2.95 -1.19 10.34
N PRO A 157 2.10 -2.22 10.42
CA PRO A 157 0.67 -2.05 10.62
C PRO A 157 0.36 -1.28 11.92
N ASP A 158 -0.68 -0.46 11.89
CA ASP A 158 -1.24 0.15 13.10
C ASP A 158 -1.93 -0.91 13.97
N LYS A 159 -2.39 -2.00 13.35
CA LYS A 159 -2.92 -3.17 14.03
C LYS A 159 -2.49 -4.47 13.34
N TYR A 160 -1.74 -5.29 14.09
CA TYR A 160 -1.39 -6.64 13.63
C TYR A 160 -2.59 -7.58 13.74
N VAL A 161 -2.88 -8.27 12.64
CA VAL A 161 -3.88 -9.34 12.56
C VAL A 161 -3.28 -10.46 11.71
N TYR A 162 -2.99 -11.57 12.34
CA TYR A 162 -2.46 -12.78 11.68
C TYR A 162 -3.61 -13.70 11.33
N LEU A 163 -3.59 -14.26 10.12
CA LEU A 163 -4.52 -15.33 9.76
C LEU A 163 -4.05 -16.64 10.43
N THR A 164 -4.94 -17.29 11.12
CA THR A 164 -4.67 -18.60 11.73
C THR A 164 -4.89 -19.72 10.72
N LYS A 165 -4.43 -20.92 11.06
CA LYS A 165 -4.71 -22.11 10.26
C LYS A 165 -6.22 -22.38 10.17
N GLU A 166 -6.94 -22.16 11.26
CA GLU A 166 -8.39 -22.28 11.35
C GLU A 166 -9.10 -21.28 10.43
N ASP A 167 -8.62 -20.04 10.35
CA ASP A 167 -9.18 -19.02 9.44
C ASP A 167 -9.05 -19.48 7.98
N ILE A 168 -7.88 -20.01 7.61
CA ILE A 168 -7.62 -20.48 6.26
C ILE A 168 -8.51 -21.70 5.93
N ILE A 169 -8.65 -22.65 6.85
CA ILE A 169 -9.47 -23.85 6.64
C ILE A 169 -10.96 -23.51 6.51
N ASN A 170 -11.44 -22.54 7.29
CA ASN A 170 -12.83 -22.13 7.32
C ASN A 170 -13.14 -20.97 6.35
N GLU A 171 -12.18 -20.54 5.54
CA GLU A 171 -12.30 -19.42 4.61
C GLU A 171 -12.69 -18.10 5.31
N TYR A 172 -12.23 -17.90 6.56
CA TYR A 172 -12.44 -16.67 7.30
C TYR A 172 -11.34 -15.66 6.99
N ASP A 173 -11.73 -14.41 6.82
CA ASP A 173 -10.81 -13.28 6.65
C ASP A 173 -10.89 -12.34 7.87
N ASP A 174 -10.18 -12.69 8.93
CA ASP A 174 -10.17 -11.89 10.16
C ASP A 174 -9.55 -10.51 9.97
N GLN A 175 -8.64 -10.32 8.98
CA GLN A 175 -8.11 -9.00 8.63
C GLN A 175 -9.22 -8.12 8.03
N MET A 176 -10.01 -8.64 7.10
CA MET A 176 -11.15 -7.94 6.52
C MET A 176 -12.23 -7.64 7.56
N LYS A 177 -12.53 -8.61 8.43
CA LYS A 177 -13.48 -8.46 9.53
C LYS A 177 -13.05 -7.37 10.51
N GLU A 178 -11.76 -7.30 10.85
CA GLU A 178 -11.24 -6.24 11.71
C GLU A 178 -11.31 -4.86 11.03
N ALA A 179 -11.04 -4.78 9.72
CA ALA A 179 -11.20 -3.53 8.97
C ALA A 179 -12.64 -3.00 9.01
N ILE A 180 -13.63 -3.88 8.85
CA ILE A 180 -15.05 -3.52 8.95
C ILE A 180 -15.40 -3.08 10.38
N ASN A 181 -14.89 -3.77 11.40
CA ASN A 181 -15.12 -3.44 12.81
C ASN A 181 -14.47 -2.10 13.21
N TYR A 182 -13.35 -1.73 12.62
CA TYR A 182 -12.72 -0.43 12.81
C TYR A 182 -13.68 0.72 12.47
N PHE A 183 -14.40 0.65 11.35
CA PHE A 183 -15.36 1.67 10.97
C PHE A 183 -16.60 1.71 11.87
N LYS A 184 -17.04 0.57 12.41
CA LYS A 184 -18.13 0.55 13.41
C LYS A 184 -17.74 1.32 14.67
N LYS A 185 -16.50 1.13 15.16
CA LYS A 185 -15.97 1.84 16.34
C LYS A 185 -15.91 3.36 16.11
N ILE A 186 -15.42 3.81 14.94
CA ILE A 186 -15.41 5.25 14.58
C ILE A 186 -16.83 5.83 14.60
N LYS A 187 -17.79 5.10 14.04
CA LYS A 187 -19.21 5.55 13.98
C LYS A 187 -19.81 5.73 15.39
N GLU A 188 -19.48 4.83 16.32
CA GLU A 188 -19.90 4.89 17.72
C GLU A 188 -19.29 6.08 18.46
N VAL A 189 -17.98 6.28 18.35
CA VAL A 189 -17.28 7.42 18.96
C VAL A 189 -17.87 8.75 18.49
N ASN A 190 -18.09 8.90 17.19
CA ASN A 190 -18.69 10.10 16.61
C ASN A 190 -20.14 10.33 17.10
N ARG A 191 -20.90 9.27 17.37
CA ARG A 191 -22.27 9.36 17.92
C ARG A 191 -22.28 9.83 19.38
N ILE A 192 -21.34 9.33 20.18
CA ILE A 192 -21.20 9.73 21.60
C ILE A 192 -20.73 11.19 21.68
N GLY A 193 -19.72 11.59 20.90
CA GLY A 193 -19.21 12.95 20.88
C GLY A 193 -20.26 14.01 20.48
N ARG A 194 -21.22 13.64 19.64
CA ARG A 194 -22.36 14.53 19.28
C ARG A 194 -23.43 14.63 20.37
N LYS A 195 -23.62 13.58 21.18
CA LYS A 195 -24.57 13.63 22.31
C LYS A 195 -24.07 14.50 23.46
N ASN A 196 -22.75 14.54 23.67
CA ASN A 196 -22.13 15.33 24.75
C ASN A 196 -21.99 16.83 24.41
N LYS A 197 -22.28 17.23 23.17
CA LYS A 197 -22.27 18.63 22.73
C LYS A 197 -23.68 19.27 22.64
N ARG A 198 -24.73 18.54 23.01
CA ARG A 198 -26.09 19.02 23.14
C ARG A 198 -26.48 19.10 24.62
#